data_aaf905291731d6081a03e201f4e12890
#
_entry.id   aaf905291731d6081a03e201f4e12890
#
_cell.length_a   1.000
_cell.length_b   1.000
_cell.length_c   1.000
_cell.angle_alpha   90.00
_cell.angle_beta   90.00
_cell.angle_gamma   90.00
#
_symmetry.space_group_name_H-M   'P 1'
#
loop_
_entity.id
_entity.type
_entity.pdbx_description
1 polymer ?
#
loop_
_entity_poly.entity_id
_entity_poly.type
_entity_poly.pdbx_seq_one_letter_code
_entity_poly.pdbx_strand_id
1 'polypeptide(L)'
;MSEQDVSQAAWIVTLPDHEATEDFARKLAEELKAGDLVTLSGGLGAGKTTFARALVRTLANEPELEVPSPTFTLMQIYDGPLCPIVHADFYRLSGGYELVELGWEEMTENAIALVEWPERAEGALNPDHLDIRLDFAPGGRGRVAMLTGTGTFASRLQRIKAFRNLVDRCGWSDAVRLPMPSDASVIRSYERLIKMNGETALLMISPPRPAGPPVRRGKPYTTIAKLAETVHAFVAMDKGLRALGFSAPYIYGEDLDAGLLLIEDLGVDPVVDEKGPIPERYAEATRLLVKLHSTELPQVLPVTDGIEHEIPPYDLEALLIEVELLADWYVPHIVGTQLSGSARAEFLNLWTEALGEILVGPTTWTLRDYHSPNLIWMAEREGLQRVGLIDFQDAVLGPPAYDVASLLQDARVTVPADLELKLIGLYARERKAADPAFDVSAFARAYAIMAAQRATKILGIFARLDRRDGKPHYLKHLPRIEAYLIRNLAHPALAKLKVWYESYLPRLIPLEDETPPSA
;
A
#
# COMPACT_ATOMS: atom_id res chain seq x y z
N MET A 1 25.14 -26.36 4.46
CA MET A 1 24.06 -26.19 3.48
C MET A 1 24.53 -25.12 2.53
N SER A 2 24.79 -25.48 1.31
CA SER A 2 25.39 -24.61 0.29
C SER A 2 24.34 -23.60 -0.23
N GLU A 3 24.82 -22.41 -0.58
CA GLU A 3 24.04 -21.30 -1.19
C GLU A 3 23.36 -21.63 -2.55
N GLN A 4 23.09 -22.88 -2.84
CA GLN A 4 22.56 -23.35 -4.14
C GLN A 4 21.11 -23.80 -4.14
N ASP A 5 20.37 -23.66 -3.05
CA ASP A 5 18.90 -23.85 -3.05
C ASP A 5 18.14 -22.52 -3.23
N VAL A 6 18.44 -21.79 -4.31
CA VAL A 6 17.51 -20.77 -4.80
C VAL A 6 16.35 -21.52 -5.42
N SER A 7 15.19 -21.51 -4.78
CA SER A 7 13.99 -22.22 -5.19
C SER A 7 13.62 -21.82 -6.62
N GLN A 8 13.72 -22.75 -7.55
CA GLN A 8 13.21 -22.57 -8.91
C GLN A 8 11.67 -22.60 -8.83
N ALA A 9 11.04 -21.47 -9.12
CA ALA A 9 9.60 -21.43 -9.25
C ALA A 9 9.21 -21.97 -10.63
N ALA A 10 8.36 -22.97 -10.66
CA ALA A 10 7.85 -23.53 -11.91
C ALA A 10 6.35 -23.23 -12.07
N TRP A 11 5.98 -22.83 -13.30
CA TRP A 11 4.59 -22.65 -13.71
C TRP A 11 4.36 -23.40 -15.01
N ILE A 12 3.36 -24.29 -15.02
CA ILE A 12 3.01 -25.11 -16.18
C ILE A 12 1.70 -24.57 -16.76
N VAL A 13 1.72 -24.27 -18.07
CA VAL A 13 0.56 -23.77 -18.80
C VAL A 13 0.29 -24.65 -20.00
N THR A 14 -0.97 -25.10 -20.13
CA THR A 14 -1.42 -25.85 -21.32
C THR A 14 -1.87 -24.88 -22.39
N LEU A 15 -1.35 -25.08 -23.60
CA LEU A 15 -1.61 -24.27 -24.79
C LEU A 15 -2.26 -25.18 -25.84
N PRO A 16 -3.60 -25.30 -25.86
CA PRO A 16 -4.30 -26.29 -26.70
C PRO A 16 -4.15 -26.03 -28.18
N ASP A 17 -3.96 -24.78 -28.59
CA ASP A 17 -3.87 -24.34 -29.97
C ASP A 17 -2.94 -23.13 -30.16
N HIS A 18 -2.92 -22.59 -31.36
CA HIS A 18 -2.11 -21.43 -31.72
C HIS A 18 -2.60 -20.14 -31.03
N GLU A 19 -3.92 -19.96 -30.98
CA GLU A 19 -4.54 -18.79 -30.36
C GLU A 19 -4.22 -18.71 -28.86
N ALA A 20 -4.29 -19.84 -28.14
CA ALA A 20 -3.90 -19.92 -26.73
C ALA A 20 -2.40 -19.61 -26.52
N THR A 21 -1.55 -19.99 -27.49
CA THR A 21 -0.11 -19.68 -27.46
C THR A 21 0.12 -18.16 -27.61
N GLU A 22 -0.56 -17.53 -28.56
CA GLU A 22 -0.46 -16.09 -28.78
C GLU A 22 -1.06 -15.29 -27.61
N ASP A 23 -2.22 -15.73 -27.10
CA ASP A 23 -2.85 -15.10 -25.93
C ASP A 23 -1.96 -15.16 -24.69
N PHE A 24 -1.35 -16.31 -24.44
CA PHE A 24 -0.44 -16.45 -23.30
C PHE A 24 0.83 -15.61 -23.48
N ALA A 25 1.41 -15.58 -24.68
CA ALA A 25 2.56 -14.73 -24.98
C ALA A 25 2.23 -13.24 -24.80
N ARG A 26 1.05 -12.79 -25.26
CA ARG A 26 0.57 -11.42 -25.07
C ARG A 26 0.43 -11.08 -23.58
N LYS A 27 -0.22 -11.94 -22.81
CA LYS A 27 -0.37 -11.76 -21.36
C LYS A 27 0.97 -11.73 -20.63
N LEU A 28 1.95 -12.51 -21.08
CA LEU A 28 3.29 -12.51 -20.49
C LEU A 28 4.06 -11.23 -20.86
N ALA A 29 3.89 -10.72 -22.07
CA ALA A 29 4.53 -9.48 -22.51
C ALA A 29 4.21 -8.28 -21.60
N GLU A 30 2.98 -8.21 -21.04
CA GLU A 30 2.56 -7.17 -20.09
C GLU A 30 3.37 -7.17 -18.79
N GLU A 31 4.02 -8.27 -18.47
CA GLU A 31 4.80 -8.45 -17.23
C GLU A 31 6.30 -8.20 -17.44
N LEU A 32 6.75 -8.03 -18.69
CA LEU A 32 8.16 -7.82 -19.02
C LEU A 32 8.54 -6.34 -18.93
N LYS A 33 9.79 -6.07 -18.61
CA LYS A 33 10.38 -4.74 -18.51
C LYS A 33 11.77 -4.68 -19.11
N ALA A 34 12.29 -3.49 -19.36
CA ALA A 34 13.67 -3.29 -19.82
C ALA A 34 14.67 -4.02 -18.92
N GLY A 35 15.64 -4.67 -19.53
CA GLY A 35 16.64 -5.52 -18.87
C GLY A 35 16.22 -6.97 -18.62
N ASP A 36 14.98 -7.36 -18.95
CA ASP A 36 14.53 -8.74 -18.82
C ASP A 36 15.11 -9.62 -19.93
N LEU A 37 15.57 -10.82 -19.55
CA LEU A 37 15.96 -11.90 -20.44
C LEU A 37 14.94 -13.03 -20.35
N VAL A 38 14.37 -13.41 -21.50
CA VAL A 38 13.49 -14.57 -21.67
C VAL A 38 14.16 -15.58 -22.58
N THR A 39 14.34 -16.80 -22.11
CA THR A 39 14.89 -17.90 -22.91
C THR A 39 13.78 -18.84 -23.34
N LEU A 40 13.86 -19.33 -24.56
CA LEU A 40 12.90 -20.26 -25.18
C LEU A 40 13.61 -21.56 -25.52
N SER A 41 13.39 -22.58 -24.71
CA SER A 41 13.97 -23.92 -24.87
C SER A 41 12.93 -24.91 -25.40
N GLY A 42 13.37 -26.06 -25.90
CA GLY A 42 12.51 -27.13 -26.42
C GLY A 42 12.89 -27.59 -27.81
N GLY A 43 12.34 -28.75 -28.22
CA GLY A 43 12.66 -29.42 -29.50
C GLY A 43 12.36 -28.62 -30.76
N LEU A 44 12.83 -29.12 -31.90
CA LEU A 44 12.49 -28.53 -33.21
C LEU A 44 10.97 -28.64 -33.42
N GLY A 45 10.34 -27.55 -33.87
CA GLY A 45 8.89 -27.49 -34.10
C GLY A 45 8.04 -27.35 -32.80
N ALA A 46 8.67 -27.19 -31.64
CA ALA A 46 7.95 -26.99 -30.36
C ALA A 46 7.15 -25.69 -30.30
N GLY A 47 7.44 -24.70 -31.14
CA GLY A 47 6.69 -23.44 -31.21
C GLY A 47 7.45 -22.22 -30.68
N LYS A 48 8.76 -22.32 -30.42
CA LYS A 48 9.60 -21.23 -29.90
C LYS A 48 9.46 -19.93 -30.69
N THR A 49 9.68 -20.00 -31.98
CA THR A 49 9.54 -18.83 -32.89
C THR A 49 8.10 -18.29 -32.94
N THR A 50 7.10 -19.16 -32.85
CA THR A 50 5.69 -18.73 -32.75
C THR A 50 5.46 -17.91 -31.50
N PHE A 51 5.97 -18.41 -30.37
CA PHE A 51 5.87 -17.73 -29.07
C PHE A 51 6.67 -16.41 -29.08
N ALA A 52 7.93 -16.44 -29.60
CA ALA A 52 8.76 -15.24 -29.73
C ALA A 52 8.08 -14.17 -30.60
N ARG A 53 7.49 -14.57 -31.73
CA ARG A 53 6.75 -13.67 -32.64
C ARG A 53 5.59 -12.98 -31.91
N ALA A 54 4.80 -13.71 -31.17
CA ALA A 54 3.67 -13.16 -30.42
C ALA A 54 4.15 -12.18 -29.33
N LEU A 55 5.24 -12.50 -28.61
CA LEU A 55 5.86 -11.58 -27.65
C LEU A 55 6.36 -10.31 -28.33
N VAL A 56 7.15 -10.41 -29.41
CA VAL A 56 7.70 -9.25 -30.12
C VAL A 56 6.60 -8.34 -30.64
N ARG A 57 5.56 -8.90 -31.27
CA ARG A 57 4.42 -8.13 -31.80
C ARG A 57 3.70 -7.35 -30.70
N THR A 58 3.51 -7.98 -29.55
CA THR A 58 2.87 -7.34 -28.40
C THR A 58 3.75 -6.24 -27.82
N LEU A 59 5.02 -6.51 -27.59
CA LEU A 59 5.99 -5.56 -27.04
C LEU A 59 6.24 -4.37 -27.96
N ALA A 60 6.24 -4.59 -29.28
CA ALA A 60 6.35 -3.53 -30.29
C ALA A 60 5.03 -2.77 -30.49
N ASN A 61 3.90 -3.28 -29.97
CA ASN A 61 2.55 -2.78 -30.25
C ASN A 61 2.21 -2.75 -31.74
N GLU A 62 2.71 -3.74 -32.51
CA GLU A 62 2.49 -3.89 -33.93
C GLU A 62 2.02 -5.31 -34.27
N PRO A 63 0.70 -5.59 -34.30
CA PRO A 63 0.16 -6.94 -34.49
C PRO A 63 0.56 -7.63 -35.81
N GLU A 64 0.79 -6.84 -36.87
CA GLU A 64 1.14 -7.33 -38.20
C GLU A 64 2.66 -7.32 -38.48
N LEU A 65 3.49 -7.00 -37.46
CA LEU A 65 4.94 -6.96 -37.59
C LEU A 65 5.47 -8.30 -38.09
N GLU A 66 6.31 -8.27 -39.15
CA GLU A 66 6.96 -9.47 -39.64
C GLU A 66 8.13 -9.85 -38.71
N VAL A 67 8.03 -11.00 -38.07
CA VAL A 67 9.02 -11.50 -37.09
C VAL A 67 9.48 -12.90 -37.53
N PRO A 68 10.47 -12.99 -38.45
CA PRO A 68 11.11 -14.26 -38.81
C PRO A 68 12.02 -14.75 -37.69
N SER A 69 12.34 -16.05 -37.66
CA SER A 69 13.42 -16.55 -36.80
C SER A 69 14.77 -16.05 -37.32
N PRO A 70 15.60 -15.40 -36.49
CA PRO A 70 16.91 -14.86 -36.93
C PRO A 70 18.00 -15.94 -37.00
N THR A 71 17.67 -17.16 -37.41
CA THR A 71 18.62 -18.31 -37.47
C THR A 71 19.87 -18.02 -38.31
N PHE A 72 19.82 -17.10 -39.28
CA PHE A 72 20.96 -16.73 -40.12
C PHE A 72 21.68 -15.48 -39.62
N THR A 73 20.96 -14.48 -39.17
CA THR A 73 21.49 -13.21 -38.65
C THR A 73 21.88 -13.29 -37.19
N LEU A 74 21.52 -14.36 -36.51
CA LEU A 74 21.67 -14.65 -35.08
C LEU A 74 20.86 -13.72 -34.18
N MET A 75 20.66 -12.45 -34.53
CA MET A 75 19.90 -11.47 -33.79
C MET A 75 19.17 -10.50 -34.70
N GLN A 76 18.04 -10.00 -34.23
CA GLN A 76 17.26 -8.92 -34.81
C GLN A 76 16.72 -8.02 -33.73
N ILE A 77 16.79 -6.71 -33.94
CA ILE A 77 16.31 -5.69 -33.02
C ILE A 77 15.03 -5.09 -33.58
N TYR A 78 14.04 -4.92 -32.70
CA TYR A 78 12.77 -4.25 -33.01
C TYR A 78 12.59 -3.06 -32.08
N ASP A 79 11.97 -2.00 -32.56
CA ASP A 79 11.60 -0.86 -31.75
C ASP A 79 10.35 -1.18 -30.93
N GLY A 80 10.38 -0.89 -29.64
CA GLY A 80 9.23 -1.00 -28.74
C GLY A 80 8.95 0.33 -28.03
N PRO A 81 7.70 0.61 -27.67
CA PRO A 81 7.31 1.86 -27.00
C PRO A 81 7.98 2.06 -25.63
N LEU A 82 8.39 0.98 -24.96
CA LEU A 82 9.04 1.03 -23.65
C LEU A 82 10.56 0.94 -23.74
N CYS A 83 11.06 0.05 -24.58
CA CYS A 83 12.49 -0.19 -24.77
C CYS A 83 12.71 -1.02 -26.06
N PRO A 84 13.94 -1.12 -26.58
CA PRO A 84 14.26 -2.04 -27.67
C PRO A 84 13.93 -3.49 -27.30
N ILE A 85 13.63 -4.31 -28.31
CA ILE A 85 13.36 -5.74 -28.19
C ILE A 85 14.40 -6.47 -29.02
N VAL A 86 15.20 -7.32 -28.39
CA VAL A 86 16.24 -8.12 -29.04
C VAL A 86 15.71 -9.55 -29.19
N HIS A 87 15.52 -10.03 -30.40
CA HIS A 87 15.18 -11.42 -30.70
C HIS A 87 16.40 -12.14 -31.26
N ALA A 88 16.86 -13.19 -30.58
CA ALA A 88 18.02 -13.98 -30.95
C ALA A 88 17.67 -15.46 -31.16
N ASP A 89 18.32 -16.12 -32.09
CA ASP A 89 18.24 -17.56 -32.31
C ASP A 89 19.66 -18.15 -32.37
N PHE A 90 20.02 -18.88 -31.32
CA PHE A 90 21.37 -19.42 -31.13
C PHE A 90 21.55 -20.84 -31.66
N TYR A 91 20.60 -21.37 -32.46
CA TYR A 91 20.70 -22.71 -33.04
C TYR A 91 22.04 -23.00 -33.71
N ARG A 92 22.64 -21.99 -34.37
CA ARG A 92 23.93 -22.09 -35.11
C ARG A 92 25.13 -21.63 -34.28
N LEU A 93 24.95 -21.15 -33.09
CA LEU A 93 26.05 -20.70 -32.25
C LEU A 93 26.95 -21.90 -31.89
N SER A 94 28.25 -21.71 -31.98
CA SER A 94 29.23 -22.74 -31.66
C SER A 94 29.66 -22.73 -30.20
N GLY A 95 29.39 -21.61 -29.47
CA GLY A 95 29.65 -21.45 -28.06
C GLY A 95 29.41 -20.04 -27.55
N GLY A 96 29.34 -19.88 -26.24
CA GLY A 96 29.01 -18.60 -25.59
C GLY A 96 30.02 -17.46 -25.84
N TYR A 97 31.25 -17.78 -26.26
CA TYR A 97 32.28 -16.78 -26.56
C TYR A 97 31.90 -15.88 -27.74
N GLU A 98 31.10 -16.39 -28.68
CA GLU A 98 30.62 -15.61 -29.84
C GLU A 98 29.68 -14.47 -29.43
N LEU A 99 29.06 -14.54 -28.26
CA LEU A 99 28.18 -13.47 -27.74
C LEU A 99 28.93 -12.15 -27.50
N VAL A 100 30.21 -12.24 -27.13
CA VAL A 100 31.06 -11.07 -26.92
C VAL A 100 31.32 -10.37 -28.28
N GLU A 101 31.58 -11.14 -29.34
CA GLU A 101 31.81 -10.61 -30.69
C GLU A 101 30.52 -9.97 -31.26
N LEU A 102 29.37 -10.48 -30.85
CA LEU A 102 28.06 -9.95 -31.25
C LEU A 102 27.65 -8.68 -30.46
N GLY A 103 28.40 -8.27 -29.44
CA GLY A 103 28.04 -7.12 -28.60
C GLY A 103 26.77 -7.35 -27.73
N TRP A 104 26.54 -8.61 -27.35
CA TRP A 104 25.33 -9.05 -26.66
C TRP A 104 25.00 -8.22 -25.41
N GLU A 105 25.97 -8.02 -24.53
CA GLU A 105 25.76 -7.30 -23.26
C GLU A 105 25.31 -5.86 -23.51
N GLU A 106 25.97 -5.15 -24.43
CA GLU A 106 25.65 -3.75 -24.77
C GLU A 106 24.25 -3.62 -25.38
N MET A 107 23.86 -4.57 -26.24
CA MET A 107 22.56 -4.54 -26.91
C MET A 107 21.41 -4.91 -25.99
N THR A 108 21.63 -5.67 -24.93
CA THR A 108 20.58 -6.18 -24.03
C THR A 108 20.46 -5.44 -22.73
N GLU A 109 21.41 -4.56 -22.36
CA GLU A 109 21.42 -3.85 -21.08
C GLU A 109 20.10 -3.13 -20.74
N ASN A 110 19.49 -2.49 -21.74
CA ASN A 110 18.24 -1.74 -21.60
C ASN A 110 17.13 -2.25 -22.53
N ALA A 111 17.23 -3.48 -23.01
CA ALA A 111 16.27 -4.10 -23.91
C ALA A 111 15.52 -5.24 -23.22
N ILE A 112 14.42 -5.69 -23.81
CA ILE A 112 13.86 -7.01 -23.52
C ILE A 112 14.49 -7.98 -24.50
N ALA A 113 15.22 -8.97 -23.98
CA ALA A 113 15.91 -9.97 -24.80
C ALA A 113 15.13 -11.29 -24.82
N LEU A 114 14.87 -11.81 -26.04
CA LEU A 114 14.24 -13.10 -26.28
C LEU A 114 15.26 -14.00 -26.99
N VAL A 115 15.56 -15.17 -26.41
CA VAL A 115 16.60 -16.07 -26.92
C VAL A 115 16.02 -17.45 -27.20
N GLU A 116 16.00 -17.88 -28.45
CA GLU A 116 15.75 -19.28 -28.84
C GLU A 116 17.06 -20.09 -28.76
N TRP A 117 16.98 -21.34 -28.30
CA TRP A 117 18.12 -22.27 -28.15
C TRP A 117 19.19 -21.77 -27.18
N PRO A 118 18.82 -21.37 -25.95
CA PRO A 118 19.75 -20.80 -24.98
C PRO A 118 20.87 -21.75 -24.57
N GLU A 119 20.66 -23.07 -24.67
CA GLU A 119 21.66 -24.10 -24.36
C GLU A 119 22.93 -24.00 -25.22
N ARG A 120 22.85 -23.33 -26.36
CA ARG A 120 24.01 -23.08 -27.25
C ARG A 120 24.94 -22.00 -26.74
N ALA A 121 24.46 -21.16 -25.83
CA ALA A 121 25.25 -20.09 -25.22
C ALA A 121 26.09 -20.57 -24.01
N GLU A 122 25.99 -21.83 -23.57
CA GLU A 122 26.82 -22.49 -22.55
C GLU A 122 27.09 -21.64 -21.29
N GLY A 123 26.04 -21.07 -20.70
CA GLY A 123 26.18 -20.30 -19.45
C GLY A 123 26.69 -18.86 -19.61
N ALA A 124 26.85 -18.37 -20.85
CA ALA A 124 27.22 -16.97 -21.12
C ALA A 124 26.04 -15.99 -20.97
N LEU A 125 24.82 -16.49 -20.80
CA LEU A 125 23.63 -15.65 -20.56
C LEU A 125 23.53 -15.23 -19.08
N ASN A 126 22.86 -14.09 -18.86
CA ASN A 126 22.58 -13.63 -17.49
C ASN A 126 21.84 -14.73 -16.72
N PRO A 127 22.33 -15.13 -15.52
CA PRO A 127 21.65 -16.12 -14.69
C PRO A 127 20.30 -15.66 -14.15
N ASP A 128 19.99 -14.36 -14.15
CA ASP A 128 18.69 -13.81 -13.76
C ASP A 128 17.79 -13.71 -14.99
N HIS A 129 16.97 -14.74 -15.24
CA HIS A 129 16.13 -14.81 -16.43
C HIS A 129 14.86 -15.66 -16.22
N LEU A 130 13.94 -15.55 -17.17
CA LEU A 130 12.80 -16.44 -17.32
C LEU A 130 13.07 -17.48 -18.39
N ASP A 131 13.19 -18.77 -18.03
CA ASP A 131 13.19 -19.86 -19.01
C ASP A 131 11.77 -20.35 -19.29
N ILE A 132 11.45 -20.48 -20.58
CA ILE A 132 10.19 -21.04 -21.06
C ILE A 132 10.51 -22.25 -21.94
N ARG A 133 10.31 -23.42 -21.38
CA ARG A 133 10.42 -24.67 -22.13
C ARG A 133 9.10 -25.02 -22.77
N LEU A 134 9.11 -25.18 -24.11
CA LEU A 134 7.96 -25.58 -24.90
C LEU A 134 8.09 -27.04 -25.32
N ASP A 135 7.07 -27.83 -25.00
CA ASP A 135 6.98 -29.24 -25.42
C ASP A 135 5.60 -29.53 -26.02
N PHE A 136 5.49 -30.64 -26.76
CA PHE A 136 4.19 -31.10 -27.27
C PHE A 136 3.33 -31.58 -26.11
N ALA A 137 2.04 -31.21 -26.12
CA ALA A 137 1.10 -31.72 -25.13
C ALA A 137 0.92 -33.25 -25.25
N PRO A 138 0.61 -33.96 -24.15
CA PRO A 138 0.25 -35.35 -24.20
C PRO A 138 -0.88 -35.62 -25.23
N GLY A 139 -0.66 -36.54 -26.16
CA GLY A 139 -1.58 -36.78 -27.27
C GLY A 139 -1.31 -36.01 -28.56
N GLY A 140 -0.24 -35.17 -28.58
CA GLY A 140 0.30 -34.54 -29.81
C GLY A 140 -0.52 -33.34 -30.32
N ARG A 141 -1.60 -32.97 -29.68
CA ARG A 141 -2.37 -31.77 -30.00
C ARG A 141 -2.06 -30.67 -28.96
N GLY A 142 -1.72 -29.47 -29.44
CA GLY A 142 -1.34 -28.33 -28.57
C GLY A 142 0.10 -28.42 -28.05
N ARG A 143 0.40 -27.54 -27.09
CA ARG A 143 1.72 -27.40 -26.45
C ARG A 143 1.55 -27.30 -24.93
N VAL A 144 2.64 -27.53 -24.23
CA VAL A 144 2.79 -27.22 -22.81
C VAL A 144 3.98 -26.30 -22.68
N ALA A 145 3.78 -25.16 -22.02
CA ALA A 145 4.83 -24.26 -21.61
C ALA A 145 5.16 -24.49 -20.14
N MET A 146 6.42 -24.75 -19.85
CA MET A 146 6.95 -24.82 -18.48
C MET A 146 7.84 -23.60 -18.27
N LEU A 147 7.43 -22.72 -17.33
CA LEU A 147 8.15 -21.50 -17.02
C LEU A 147 8.96 -21.72 -15.75
N THR A 148 10.22 -21.34 -15.77
CA THR A 148 11.12 -21.39 -14.62
C THR A 148 11.83 -20.05 -14.50
N GLY A 149 11.63 -19.37 -13.36
CA GLY A 149 12.38 -18.14 -13.05
C GLY A 149 13.66 -18.47 -12.28
N THR A 150 14.75 -17.78 -12.60
CA THR A 150 16.02 -17.85 -11.89
C THR A 150 16.37 -16.48 -11.30
N GLY A 151 17.22 -16.45 -10.27
CA GLY A 151 17.61 -15.20 -9.61
C GLY A 151 16.40 -14.43 -9.07
N THR A 152 16.35 -13.13 -9.35
CA THR A 152 15.24 -12.24 -8.95
C THR A 152 13.95 -12.55 -9.70
N PHE A 153 14.06 -13.16 -10.89
CA PHE A 153 12.90 -13.55 -11.69
C PHE A 153 12.08 -14.67 -11.03
N ALA A 154 12.69 -15.50 -10.17
CA ALA A 154 11.98 -16.58 -9.47
C ALA A 154 10.80 -16.06 -8.63
N SER A 155 11.04 -15.06 -7.79
CA SER A 155 10.00 -14.44 -6.97
C SER A 155 8.98 -13.65 -7.79
N ARG A 156 9.44 -13.04 -8.90
CA ARG A 156 8.57 -12.32 -9.83
C ARG A 156 7.63 -13.27 -10.56
N LEU A 157 8.12 -14.42 -11.04
CA LEU A 157 7.30 -15.43 -11.69
C LEU A 157 6.20 -15.98 -10.77
N GLN A 158 6.53 -16.19 -9.49
CA GLN A 158 5.51 -16.60 -8.50
C GLN A 158 4.39 -15.57 -8.38
N ARG A 159 4.72 -14.27 -8.33
CA ARG A 159 3.70 -13.21 -8.29
C ARG A 159 2.88 -13.13 -9.58
N ILE A 160 3.50 -13.25 -10.74
CA ILE A 160 2.79 -13.29 -12.04
C ILE A 160 1.81 -14.45 -12.07
N LYS A 161 2.25 -15.64 -11.67
CA LYS A 161 1.39 -16.83 -11.59
C LYS A 161 0.23 -16.63 -10.61
N ALA A 162 0.50 -16.13 -9.41
CA ALA A 162 -0.52 -15.87 -8.40
C ALA A 162 -1.55 -14.86 -8.90
N PHE A 163 -1.08 -13.76 -9.52
CA PHE A 163 -1.96 -12.76 -10.12
C PHE A 163 -2.85 -13.37 -11.23
N ARG A 164 -2.27 -14.07 -12.20
CA ARG A 164 -3.04 -14.68 -13.29
C ARG A 164 -4.08 -15.67 -12.75
N ASN A 165 -3.70 -16.53 -11.82
CA ASN A 165 -4.63 -17.45 -11.18
C ASN A 165 -5.76 -16.72 -10.44
N LEU A 166 -5.47 -15.60 -9.80
CA LEU A 166 -6.45 -14.79 -9.08
C LEU A 166 -7.49 -14.19 -10.06
N VAL A 167 -7.02 -13.50 -11.09
CA VAL A 167 -7.92 -12.86 -12.07
C VAL A 167 -8.73 -13.87 -12.88
N ASP A 168 -8.12 -15.02 -13.24
CA ASP A 168 -8.80 -16.11 -13.93
C ASP A 168 -9.95 -16.68 -13.07
N ARG A 169 -9.66 -16.98 -11.80
CA ARG A 169 -10.64 -17.52 -10.85
C ARG A 169 -11.80 -16.55 -10.59
N CYS A 170 -11.52 -15.24 -10.63
CA CYS A 170 -12.51 -14.20 -10.38
C CYS A 170 -13.22 -13.71 -11.65
N GLY A 171 -12.89 -14.21 -12.85
CA GLY A 171 -13.49 -13.77 -14.11
C GLY A 171 -13.06 -12.37 -14.57
N TRP A 172 -11.78 -12.03 -14.34
CA TRP A 172 -11.16 -10.76 -14.71
C TRP A 172 -9.95 -10.91 -15.65
N SER A 173 -9.81 -12.09 -16.27
CA SER A 173 -8.66 -12.42 -17.14
C SER A 173 -8.45 -11.48 -18.33
N ASP A 174 -9.55 -10.95 -18.88
CA ASP A 174 -9.55 -10.09 -20.07
C ASP A 174 -9.65 -8.60 -19.74
N ALA A 175 -9.56 -8.24 -18.45
CA ALA A 175 -9.59 -6.85 -18.04
C ALA A 175 -8.30 -6.13 -18.41
N VAL A 176 -8.42 -4.90 -18.88
CA VAL A 176 -7.28 -4.00 -19.11
C VAL A 176 -6.74 -3.53 -17.76
N ARG A 177 -5.43 -3.55 -17.58
CA ARG A 177 -4.73 -3.13 -16.36
C ARG A 177 -4.19 -1.72 -16.52
N LEU A 178 -4.50 -0.86 -15.56
CA LEU A 178 -3.98 0.49 -15.48
C LEU A 178 -3.30 0.69 -14.12
N PRO A 179 -1.99 0.96 -14.08
CA PRO A 179 -1.31 1.26 -12.83
C PRO A 179 -1.90 2.53 -12.21
N MET A 180 -2.13 2.50 -10.91
CA MET A 180 -2.57 3.67 -10.17
C MET A 180 -1.37 4.40 -9.56
N PRO A 181 -1.43 5.74 -9.47
CA PRO A 181 -0.41 6.51 -8.77
C PRO A 181 -0.24 5.96 -7.35
N SER A 182 0.93 5.49 -7.02
CA SER A 182 1.27 5.06 -5.66
C SER A 182 2.22 6.08 -5.02
N ASP A 183 2.03 6.33 -3.73
CA ASP A 183 3.03 7.04 -2.96
C ASP A 183 4.19 6.07 -2.68
N ALA A 184 5.34 6.29 -3.31
CA ALA A 184 6.51 5.41 -3.28
C ALA A 184 7.05 5.03 -1.88
N SER A 185 6.49 5.59 -0.79
CA SER A 185 6.80 5.16 0.59
C SER A 185 6.05 3.91 1.02
N VAL A 186 5.08 3.48 0.24
CA VAL A 186 4.18 2.39 0.61
C VAL A 186 4.60 1.13 -0.15
N ILE A 187 4.81 0.03 0.57
CA ILE A 187 5.09 -1.29 -0.03
C ILE A 187 3.88 -1.78 -0.85
N ARG A 188 2.71 -1.19 -0.60
CA ARG A 188 1.45 -1.50 -1.26
C ARG A 188 1.28 -0.68 -2.53
N SER A 189 0.89 -1.34 -3.62
CA SER A 189 0.52 -0.70 -4.88
C SER A 189 -0.85 -1.17 -5.33
N TYR A 190 -1.45 -0.40 -6.23
CA TYR A 190 -2.76 -0.70 -6.79
C TYR A 190 -2.72 -0.60 -8.30
N GLU A 191 -3.51 -1.47 -8.94
CA GLU A 191 -3.80 -1.40 -10.36
C GLU A 191 -5.31 -1.44 -10.55
N ARG A 192 -5.83 -0.61 -11.44
CA ARG A 192 -7.25 -0.65 -11.80
C ARG A 192 -7.44 -1.62 -12.96
N LEU A 193 -8.35 -2.56 -12.79
CA LEU A 193 -8.79 -3.48 -13.82
C LEU A 193 -10.10 -2.97 -14.40
N ILE A 194 -10.20 -2.96 -15.74
CA ILE A 194 -11.39 -2.48 -16.45
C ILE A 194 -11.79 -3.55 -17.47
N LYS A 195 -12.99 -4.09 -17.32
CA LYS A 195 -13.59 -5.01 -18.29
C LYS A 195 -14.17 -4.26 -19.50
N MET A 196 -14.38 -4.96 -20.59
CA MET A 196 -15.02 -4.43 -21.81
C MET A 196 -16.41 -3.84 -21.59
N ASN A 197 -17.14 -4.31 -20.59
CA ASN A 197 -18.46 -3.81 -20.22
C ASN A 197 -18.42 -2.55 -19.32
N GLY A 198 -17.22 -2.07 -18.98
CA GLY A 198 -17.01 -0.90 -18.13
C GLY A 198 -16.96 -1.21 -16.62
N GLU A 199 -17.14 -2.47 -16.20
CA GLU A 199 -16.91 -2.83 -14.79
C GLU A 199 -15.47 -2.57 -14.38
N THR A 200 -15.29 -2.04 -13.15
CA THR A 200 -13.97 -1.76 -12.58
C THR A 200 -13.74 -2.55 -11.29
N ALA A 201 -12.49 -2.94 -11.06
CA ALA A 201 -12.02 -3.50 -9.81
C ALA A 201 -10.60 -2.98 -9.53
N LEU A 202 -10.15 -3.10 -8.29
CA LEU A 202 -8.78 -2.78 -7.93
C LEU A 202 -8.03 -4.07 -7.56
N LEU A 203 -6.87 -4.27 -8.19
CA LEU A 203 -5.88 -5.23 -7.73
C LEU A 203 -5.00 -4.54 -6.69
N MET A 204 -5.09 -4.96 -5.44
CA MET A 204 -4.18 -4.55 -4.39
C MET A 204 -3.01 -5.53 -4.33
N ILE A 205 -1.80 -5.01 -4.42
CA ILE A 205 -0.54 -5.75 -4.33
C ILE A 205 0.14 -5.31 -3.03
N SER A 206 0.13 -6.17 -2.03
CA SER A 206 0.64 -5.90 -0.69
C SER A 206 1.47 -7.09 -0.18
N PRO A 207 2.70 -7.27 -0.71
CA PRO A 207 3.58 -8.34 -0.24
C PRO A 207 3.86 -8.17 1.26
N PRO A 208 4.20 -9.25 1.97
CA PRO A 208 4.56 -9.18 3.38
C PRO A 208 5.64 -8.12 3.61
N ARG A 209 5.43 -7.28 4.61
CA ARG A 209 6.39 -6.22 4.95
C ARG A 209 7.61 -6.84 5.63
N PRO A 210 8.84 -6.61 5.14
CA PRO A 210 10.02 -7.08 5.83
C PRO A 210 10.14 -6.37 7.19
N ALA A 211 10.57 -7.11 8.20
CA ALA A 211 10.85 -6.53 9.51
C ALA A 211 11.90 -5.43 9.37
N GLY A 212 11.58 -4.23 9.82
CA GLY A 212 12.53 -3.12 9.86
C GLY A 212 13.62 -3.34 10.91
N PRO A 213 14.64 -2.46 10.99
CA PRO A 213 15.66 -2.54 12.01
C PRO A 213 15.03 -2.38 13.41
N PRO A 214 15.57 -3.07 14.44
CA PRO A 214 15.09 -2.95 15.79
C PRO A 214 15.35 -1.54 16.33
N VAL A 215 14.30 -0.91 16.89
CA VAL A 215 14.38 0.44 17.46
C VAL A 215 14.28 0.44 18.98
N ARG A 216 13.60 -0.56 19.59
CA ARG A 216 13.46 -0.67 21.04
C ARG A 216 13.31 -2.13 21.47
N ARG A 217 14.12 -2.59 22.46
CA ARG A 217 14.08 -3.95 23.03
C ARG A 217 14.04 -5.06 21.96
N GLY A 218 14.80 -4.88 20.88
CA GLY A 218 14.85 -5.84 19.77
C GLY A 218 13.65 -5.83 18.82
N LYS A 219 12.65 -4.93 19.03
CA LYS A 219 11.46 -4.81 18.19
C LYS A 219 11.61 -3.68 17.17
N PRO A 220 11.17 -3.87 15.91
CA PRO A 220 11.09 -2.80 14.92
C PRO A 220 9.94 -1.83 15.23
N TYR A 221 10.01 -0.64 14.63
CA TYR A 221 8.97 0.38 14.80
C TYR A 221 7.57 -0.13 14.42
N THR A 222 7.45 -0.87 13.33
CA THR A 222 6.18 -1.40 12.82
C THR A 222 5.46 -2.26 13.85
N THR A 223 6.18 -3.16 14.51
CA THR A 223 5.64 -4.04 15.55
C THR A 223 5.23 -3.27 16.79
N ILE A 224 6.01 -2.25 17.23
CA ILE A 224 5.66 -1.43 18.41
C ILE A 224 4.46 -0.56 18.10
N ALA A 225 4.45 0.11 16.95
CA ALA A 225 3.37 0.98 16.51
C ALA A 225 2.13 0.22 15.99
N LYS A 226 2.14 -1.12 16.03
CA LYS A 226 1.02 -1.99 15.61
C LYS A 226 0.59 -1.76 14.15
N LEU A 227 1.55 -1.60 13.25
CA LEU A 227 1.25 -1.49 11.82
C LEU A 227 1.08 -2.88 11.20
N ALA A 228 0.14 -3.01 10.28
CA ALA A 228 -0.10 -4.26 9.56
C ALA A 228 1.14 -4.69 8.74
N GLU A 229 1.58 -5.92 8.94
CA GLU A 229 2.75 -6.50 8.27
C GLU A 229 2.33 -7.38 7.07
N THR A 230 1.08 -7.82 7.05
CA THR A 230 0.51 -8.68 6.02
C THR A 230 -0.88 -8.19 5.59
N VAL A 231 -1.36 -8.75 4.49
CA VAL A 231 -2.71 -8.47 3.94
C VAL A 231 -3.85 -9.02 4.82
N HIS A 232 -3.55 -9.93 5.77
CA HIS A 232 -4.55 -10.54 6.66
C HIS A 232 -5.33 -9.50 7.46
N ALA A 233 -4.65 -8.48 7.99
CA ALA A 233 -5.31 -7.39 8.74
C ALA A 233 -6.33 -6.63 7.88
N PHE A 234 -6.01 -6.40 6.59
CA PHE A 234 -6.96 -5.79 5.66
C PHE A 234 -8.20 -6.67 5.47
N VAL A 235 -8.02 -7.96 5.15
CA VAL A 235 -9.12 -8.89 4.91
C VAL A 235 -10.02 -9.03 6.13
N ALA A 236 -9.44 -9.16 7.32
CA ALA A 236 -10.16 -9.28 8.58
C ALA A 236 -11.01 -8.03 8.87
N MET A 237 -10.39 -6.84 8.80
CA MET A 237 -11.09 -5.58 9.05
C MET A 237 -12.15 -5.30 8.00
N ASP A 238 -11.88 -5.58 6.73
CA ASP A 238 -12.86 -5.46 5.65
C ASP A 238 -14.10 -6.30 5.94
N LYS A 239 -13.93 -7.59 6.20
CA LYS A 239 -15.02 -8.52 6.53
C LYS A 239 -15.80 -8.04 7.77
N GLY A 240 -15.09 -7.56 8.80
CA GLY A 240 -15.68 -7.01 10.01
C GLY A 240 -16.53 -5.76 9.75
N LEU A 241 -16.01 -4.78 9.01
CA LEU A 241 -16.72 -3.54 8.66
C LEU A 241 -17.94 -3.83 7.79
N ARG A 242 -17.81 -4.71 6.81
CA ARG A 242 -18.94 -5.13 5.96
C ARG A 242 -20.04 -5.86 6.73
N ALA A 243 -19.66 -6.71 7.71
CA ALA A 243 -20.64 -7.39 8.58
C ALA A 243 -21.45 -6.40 9.42
N LEU A 244 -20.91 -5.21 9.71
CA LEU A 244 -21.62 -4.11 10.36
C LEU A 244 -22.49 -3.26 9.41
N GLY A 245 -22.47 -3.58 8.10
CA GLY A 245 -23.21 -2.88 7.06
C GLY A 245 -22.53 -1.61 6.54
N PHE A 246 -21.22 -1.42 6.81
CA PHE A 246 -20.45 -0.31 6.26
C PHE A 246 -19.93 -0.63 4.85
N SER A 247 -19.60 0.41 4.11
CA SER A 247 -19.05 0.29 2.75
C SER A 247 -17.53 0.17 2.78
N ALA A 248 -17.01 -1.00 3.15
CA ALA A 248 -15.66 -1.41 2.83
C ALA A 248 -15.65 -2.16 1.47
N PRO A 249 -14.54 -2.21 0.71
CA PRO A 249 -14.49 -2.80 -0.63
C PRO A 249 -14.89 -4.28 -0.62
N TYR A 250 -15.77 -4.71 -1.53
CA TYR A 250 -16.02 -6.15 -1.68
C TYR A 250 -14.78 -6.86 -2.17
N ILE A 251 -14.36 -7.94 -1.49
CA ILE A 251 -13.24 -8.77 -1.92
C ILE A 251 -13.76 -9.82 -2.90
N TYR A 252 -13.43 -9.67 -4.19
CA TYR A 252 -13.78 -10.63 -5.24
C TYR A 252 -12.95 -11.90 -5.15
N GLY A 253 -11.70 -11.77 -4.71
CA GLY A 253 -10.78 -12.87 -4.49
C GLY A 253 -9.50 -12.45 -3.79
N GLU A 254 -8.84 -13.44 -3.21
CA GLU A 254 -7.64 -13.27 -2.40
C GLU A 254 -6.59 -14.33 -2.69
N ASP A 255 -5.31 -13.95 -2.64
CA ASP A 255 -4.15 -14.82 -2.54
C ASP A 255 -3.28 -14.26 -1.42
N LEU A 256 -3.49 -14.77 -0.21
CA LEU A 256 -2.89 -14.24 1.02
C LEU A 256 -1.37 -14.43 1.06
N ASP A 257 -0.88 -15.54 0.51
CA ASP A 257 0.56 -15.86 0.47
C ASP A 257 1.31 -14.92 -0.48
N ALA A 258 0.71 -14.60 -1.62
CA ALA A 258 1.26 -13.63 -2.56
C ALA A 258 0.98 -12.18 -2.16
N GLY A 259 0.10 -11.94 -1.18
CA GLY A 259 -0.34 -10.60 -0.77
C GLY A 259 -1.17 -9.90 -1.83
N LEU A 260 -2.00 -10.64 -2.57
CA LEU A 260 -2.84 -10.11 -3.64
C LEU A 260 -4.31 -10.15 -3.25
N LEU A 261 -5.01 -9.05 -3.46
CA LEU A 261 -6.47 -8.97 -3.34
C LEU A 261 -7.07 -8.34 -4.59
N LEU A 262 -8.12 -8.93 -5.11
CA LEU A 262 -8.99 -8.29 -6.08
C LEU A 262 -10.21 -7.75 -5.36
N ILE A 263 -10.37 -6.42 -5.33
CA ILE A 263 -11.35 -5.73 -4.51
C ILE A 263 -12.22 -4.78 -5.35
N GLU A 264 -13.38 -4.41 -4.80
CA GLU A 264 -14.27 -3.42 -5.37
C GLU A 264 -13.59 -2.06 -5.51
N ASP A 265 -13.80 -1.41 -6.64
CA ASP A 265 -13.44 0.00 -6.85
C ASP A 265 -14.57 0.88 -6.32
N LEU A 266 -14.37 1.48 -5.15
CA LEU A 266 -15.35 2.37 -4.51
C LEU A 266 -15.46 3.74 -5.21
N GLY A 267 -14.67 3.96 -6.25
CA GLY A 267 -14.62 5.24 -6.95
C GLY A 267 -13.63 6.23 -6.34
N VAL A 268 -13.81 7.50 -6.65
CA VAL A 268 -12.86 8.58 -6.31
C VAL A 268 -13.55 9.86 -5.82
N ASP A 269 -14.87 9.86 -5.57
CA ASP A 269 -15.61 11.06 -5.12
C ASP A 269 -15.23 11.39 -3.66
N PRO A 270 -14.57 12.54 -3.41
CA PRO A 270 -14.04 12.84 -2.09
C PRO A 270 -15.11 13.41 -1.16
N VAL A 271 -14.86 13.33 0.15
CA VAL A 271 -15.71 14.01 1.16
C VAL A 271 -15.38 15.50 1.33
N VAL A 272 -14.45 16.01 0.52
CA VAL A 272 -13.97 17.40 0.52
C VAL A 272 -14.07 17.99 -0.88
N ASP A 273 -14.12 19.31 -0.99
CA ASP A 273 -14.00 20.06 -2.23
C ASP A 273 -12.90 21.13 -2.13
N GLU A 274 -12.82 22.03 -3.11
CA GLU A 274 -11.84 23.12 -3.12
C GLU A 274 -11.99 24.10 -1.94
N LYS A 275 -13.16 24.16 -1.31
CA LYS A 275 -13.45 25.00 -0.14
C LYS A 275 -13.17 24.30 1.18
N GLY A 276 -12.91 23.00 1.17
CA GLY A 276 -12.62 22.18 2.35
C GLY A 276 -13.64 21.05 2.56
N PRO A 277 -13.93 20.69 3.81
CA PRO A 277 -14.90 19.64 4.14
C PRO A 277 -16.30 19.97 3.65
N ILE A 278 -16.94 19.01 2.97
CA ILE A 278 -18.37 19.11 2.61
C ILE A 278 -19.18 18.74 3.86
N PRO A 279 -19.93 19.70 4.47
CA PRO A 279 -20.52 19.50 5.81
C PRO A 279 -21.44 18.30 5.92
N GLU A 280 -22.25 18.01 4.89
CA GLU A 280 -23.15 16.87 4.88
C GLU A 280 -22.39 15.54 4.86
N ARG A 281 -21.32 15.46 4.06
CA ARG A 281 -20.48 14.25 3.95
C ARG A 281 -19.71 14.00 5.25
N TYR A 282 -19.21 15.06 5.89
CA TYR A 282 -18.57 14.97 7.20
C TYR A 282 -19.56 14.61 8.32
N ALA A 283 -20.80 15.05 8.23
CA ALA A 283 -21.84 14.65 9.19
C ALA A 283 -22.16 13.14 9.06
N GLU A 284 -22.26 12.61 7.85
CA GLU A 284 -22.44 11.16 7.64
C GLU A 284 -21.23 10.36 8.12
N ALA A 285 -20.00 10.82 7.82
CA ALA A 285 -18.78 10.22 8.36
C ALA A 285 -18.76 10.24 9.90
N THR A 286 -19.23 11.33 10.53
CA THR A 286 -19.35 11.41 12.00
C THR A 286 -20.38 10.42 12.52
N ARG A 287 -21.53 10.25 11.87
CA ARG A 287 -22.57 9.27 12.25
C ARG A 287 -22.09 7.83 12.09
N LEU A 288 -21.26 7.56 11.08
CA LEU A 288 -20.63 6.25 10.93
C LEU A 288 -19.79 5.92 12.18
N LEU A 289 -18.97 6.87 12.65
CA LEU A 289 -18.22 6.68 13.91
C LEU A 289 -19.14 6.50 15.12
N VAL A 290 -20.27 7.22 15.20
CA VAL A 290 -21.26 6.99 16.28
C VAL A 290 -21.73 5.54 16.26
N LYS A 291 -22.10 5.02 15.07
CA LYS A 291 -22.57 3.64 14.93
C LYS A 291 -21.48 2.64 15.27
N LEU A 292 -20.27 2.80 14.75
CA LEU A 292 -19.11 1.94 15.03
C LEU A 292 -18.82 1.88 16.54
N HIS A 293 -18.72 3.04 17.18
CA HIS A 293 -18.37 3.18 18.59
C HIS A 293 -19.53 2.85 19.57
N SER A 294 -20.76 2.67 19.07
CA SER A 294 -21.92 2.23 19.85
C SER A 294 -22.20 0.73 19.70
N THR A 295 -21.37 0.02 18.93
CA THR A 295 -21.54 -1.41 18.69
C THR A 295 -20.50 -2.18 19.51
N GLU A 296 -20.91 -3.28 20.14
CA GLU A 296 -19.96 -4.22 20.73
C GLU A 296 -19.21 -4.96 19.62
N LEU A 297 -17.89 -4.92 19.65
CA LEU A 297 -17.04 -5.36 18.57
C LEU A 297 -16.11 -6.48 19.03
N PRO A 298 -15.92 -7.55 18.24
CA PRO A 298 -14.99 -8.62 18.56
C PRO A 298 -13.54 -8.15 18.45
N GLN A 299 -12.66 -8.75 19.25
CA GLN A 299 -11.21 -8.54 19.17
C GLN A 299 -10.55 -9.41 18.09
N VAL A 300 -11.15 -10.56 17.81
CA VAL A 300 -10.64 -11.52 16.82
C VAL A 300 -11.61 -11.59 15.66
N LEU A 301 -11.08 -11.45 14.46
CA LEU A 301 -11.84 -11.46 13.21
C LEU A 301 -11.37 -12.59 12.29
N PRO A 302 -12.28 -13.24 11.58
CA PRO A 302 -11.90 -14.25 10.59
C PRO A 302 -11.22 -13.59 9.37
N VAL A 303 -10.13 -14.20 8.93
CA VAL A 303 -9.47 -13.88 7.64
C VAL A 303 -10.00 -14.84 6.57
N THR A 304 -9.78 -16.13 6.74
CA THR A 304 -10.30 -17.24 5.92
C THR A 304 -10.43 -18.46 6.80
N ASP A 305 -10.84 -19.60 6.23
CA ASP A 305 -11.04 -20.83 7.00
C ASP A 305 -9.80 -21.22 7.80
N GLY A 306 -9.93 -21.21 9.12
CA GLY A 306 -8.86 -21.56 10.06
C GLY A 306 -7.79 -20.49 10.28
N ILE A 307 -7.91 -19.31 9.66
CA ILE A 307 -7.00 -18.18 9.87
C ILE A 307 -7.79 -17.00 10.46
N GLU A 308 -7.32 -16.50 11.58
CA GLU A 308 -7.90 -15.38 12.31
C GLU A 308 -6.89 -14.25 12.45
N HIS A 309 -7.38 -13.04 12.66
CA HIS A 309 -6.59 -11.86 12.97
C HIS A 309 -7.06 -11.30 14.30
N GLU A 310 -6.14 -11.19 15.25
CA GLU A 310 -6.37 -10.49 16.51
C GLU A 310 -6.03 -9.01 16.33
N ILE A 311 -7.02 -8.13 16.57
CA ILE A 311 -6.82 -6.69 16.50
C ILE A 311 -5.96 -6.28 17.70
N PRO A 312 -4.76 -5.71 17.47
CA PRO A 312 -3.84 -5.41 18.56
C PRO A 312 -4.33 -4.24 19.42
N PRO A 313 -4.00 -4.21 20.71
CA PRO A 313 -4.33 -3.06 21.56
C PRO A 313 -3.49 -1.83 21.16
N TYR A 314 -4.12 -0.66 21.15
CA TYR A 314 -3.42 0.63 21.07
C TYR A 314 -2.86 0.98 22.44
N ASP A 315 -1.81 0.26 22.83
CA ASP A 315 -1.22 0.34 24.16
C ASP A 315 -0.34 1.58 24.35
N LEU A 316 0.10 1.80 25.58
CA LEU A 316 0.94 2.94 25.93
C LEU A 316 2.27 2.94 25.17
N GLU A 317 2.85 1.75 24.89
CA GLU A 317 4.13 1.66 24.15
C GLU A 317 3.96 2.14 22.71
N ALA A 318 2.85 1.77 22.07
CA ALA A 318 2.51 2.22 20.71
C ALA A 318 2.28 3.75 20.66
N LEU A 319 1.49 4.29 21.59
CA LEU A 319 1.21 5.73 21.64
C LEU A 319 2.46 6.57 21.96
N LEU A 320 3.34 6.06 22.82
CA LEU A 320 4.58 6.76 23.18
C LEU A 320 5.60 6.76 22.03
N ILE A 321 5.81 5.62 21.34
CA ILE A 321 6.78 5.61 20.22
C ILE A 321 6.34 6.54 19.08
N GLU A 322 5.05 6.79 18.96
CA GLU A 322 4.50 7.72 17.98
C GLU A 322 4.76 9.18 18.36
N VAL A 323 4.59 9.59 19.63
CA VAL A 323 4.89 10.96 20.04
C VAL A 323 6.38 11.25 20.06
N GLU A 324 7.22 10.23 20.25
CA GLU A 324 8.68 10.36 20.17
C GLU A 324 9.16 10.82 18.79
N LEU A 325 8.38 10.57 17.73
CA LEU A 325 8.70 11.07 16.38
C LEU A 325 8.85 12.60 16.34
N LEU A 326 8.14 13.34 17.21
CA LEU A 326 8.34 14.79 17.35
C LEU A 326 9.78 15.08 17.77
N ALA A 327 10.27 14.44 18.82
CA ALA A 327 11.61 14.64 19.37
C ALA A 327 12.71 14.16 18.41
N ASP A 328 12.44 13.07 17.67
CA ASP A 328 13.42 12.44 16.79
C ASP A 328 13.53 13.12 15.42
N TRP A 329 12.45 13.72 14.93
CA TRP A 329 12.39 14.25 13.56
C TRP A 329 11.99 15.71 13.48
N TYR A 330 10.88 16.13 14.11
CA TYR A 330 10.41 17.51 14.00
C TYR A 330 11.36 18.50 14.68
N VAL A 331 11.76 18.21 15.92
CA VAL A 331 12.63 19.10 16.70
C VAL A 331 13.99 19.33 16.01
N PRO A 332 14.75 18.30 15.62
CA PRO A 332 16.05 18.52 15.00
C PRO A 332 15.96 19.08 13.57
N HIS A 333 14.95 18.73 12.79
CA HIS A 333 14.93 19.07 11.36
C HIS A 333 14.07 20.27 10.99
N ILE A 334 13.05 20.59 11.78
CA ILE A 334 12.14 21.72 11.51
C ILE A 334 12.45 22.88 12.47
N VAL A 335 12.55 22.57 13.78
CA VAL A 335 12.88 23.60 14.79
C VAL A 335 14.38 23.94 14.75
N GLY A 336 15.24 22.98 14.39
CA GLY A 336 16.69 23.16 14.28
C GLY A 336 17.44 23.12 15.61
N THR A 337 16.85 22.47 16.65
CA THR A 337 17.43 22.29 17.97
C THR A 337 17.43 20.82 18.36
N GLN A 338 18.02 20.50 19.51
CA GLN A 338 17.94 19.14 20.09
C GLN A 338 17.48 19.22 21.53
N LEU A 339 16.58 18.32 21.91
CA LEU A 339 16.17 18.16 23.30
C LEU A 339 17.29 17.53 24.11
N SER A 340 17.52 18.04 25.33
CA SER A 340 18.36 17.36 26.29
C SER A 340 17.74 16.01 26.71
N GLY A 341 18.54 15.09 27.22
CA GLY A 341 18.03 13.83 27.73
C GLY A 341 16.98 14.00 28.84
N SER A 342 17.14 15.03 29.70
CA SER A 342 16.17 15.37 30.74
C SER A 342 14.86 15.90 30.16
N ALA A 343 14.91 16.81 29.19
CA ALA A 343 13.71 17.35 28.53
C ALA A 343 12.92 16.24 27.81
N ARG A 344 13.64 15.32 27.14
CA ARG A 344 13.02 14.16 26.48
C ARG A 344 12.36 13.22 27.50
N ALA A 345 13.04 12.92 28.62
CA ALA A 345 12.47 12.07 29.68
C ALA A 345 11.23 12.70 30.29
N GLU A 346 11.25 14.02 30.58
CA GLU A 346 10.11 14.78 31.04
C GLU A 346 8.93 14.71 30.06
N PHE A 347 9.17 14.91 28.76
CA PHE A 347 8.17 14.80 27.69
C PHE A 347 7.46 13.44 27.72
N LEU A 348 8.22 12.35 27.79
CA LEU A 348 7.66 11.00 27.81
C LEU A 348 6.88 10.73 29.10
N ASN A 349 7.34 11.24 30.26
CA ASN A 349 6.63 11.10 31.52
C ASN A 349 5.28 11.83 31.48
N LEU A 350 5.25 13.06 30.94
CA LEU A 350 4.03 13.84 30.81
C LEU A 350 3.02 13.17 29.85
N TRP A 351 3.50 12.64 28.74
CA TRP A 351 2.64 11.85 27.84
C TRP A 351 2.16 10.54 28.48
N THR A 352 3.02 9.87 29.26
CA THR A 352 2.62 8.66 30.01
C THR A 352 1.50 8.96 31.01
N GLU A 353 1.57 10.10 31.73
CA GLU A 353 0.52 10.55 32.63
C GLU A 353 -0.79 10.82 31.90
N ALA A 354 -0.74 11.65 30.84
CA ALA A 354 -1.93 12.03 30.07
C ALA A 354 -2.61 10.84 29.38
N LEU A 355 -1.84 9.95 28.79
CA LEU A 355 -2.36 8.78 28.08
C LEU A 355 -2.85 7.69 29.04
N GLY A 356 -2.21 7.52 30.21
CA GLY A 356 -2.60 6.53 31.18
C GLY A 356 -4.05 6.69 31.66
N GLU A 357 -4.53 7.92 31.80
CA GLU A 357 -5.94 8.20 32.13
C GLU A 357 -6.93 7.74 31.07
N ILE A 358 -6.52 7.80 29.78
CA ILE A 358 -7.38 7.47 28.63
C ILE A 358 -7.43 5.96 28.38
N LEU A 359 -6.31 5.28 28.60
CA LEU A 359 -6.19 3.85 28.32
C LEU A 359 -6.98 2.95 29.30
N VAL A 360 -7.45 3.48 30.41
CA VAL A 360 -8.39 2.77 31.32
C VAL A 360 -9.86 2.96 30.92
N GLY A 361 -10.12 3.79 29.92
CA GLY A 361 -11.45 4.07 29.38
C GLY A 361 -11.96 3.03 28.39
N PRO A 362 -13.11 3.30 27.75
CA PRO A 362 -13.68 2.42 26.76
C PRO A 362 -12.80 2.31 25.51
N THR A 363 -12.71 1.10 24.96
CA THR A 363 -12.02 0.80 23.70
C THR A 363 -12.99 0.33 22.64
N THR A 364 -12.64 0.58 21.38
CA THR A 364 -13.37 0.16 20.20
C THR A 364 -12.38 -0.15 19.08
N TRP A 365 -12.85 -0.56 17.90
CA TRP A 365 -12.01 -0.51 16.72
C TRP A 365 -11.69 0.95 16.40
N THR A 366 -10.43 1.30 16.55
CA THR A 366 -9.87 2.60 16.16
C THR A 366 -9.18 2.41 14.83
N LEU A 367 -9.74 3.00 13.76
CA LEU A 367 -9.27 2.85 12.38
C LEU A 367 -7.98 3.63 12.10
N ARG A 368 -7.61 4.56 12.98
CA ARG A 368 -6.40 5.42 12.97
C ARG A 368 -6.37 6.42 11.83
N ASP A 369 -6.53 5.96 10.59
CA ASP A 369 -6.46 6.80 9.40
C ASP A 369 -7.85 7.13 8.84
N TYR A 370 -8.79 7.42 9.77
CA TYR A 370 -10.14 7.85 9.44
C TYR A 370 -10.17 9.36 9.11
N HIS A 371 -9.79 9.73 7.90
CA HIS A 371 -9.67 11.11 7.43
C HIS A 371 -10.00 11.22 5.94
N SER A 372 -10.13 12.46 5.42
CA SER A 372 -10.72 12.73 4.10
C SER A 372 -10.16 11.91 2.92
N PRO A 373 -8.85 11.66 2.77
CA PRO A 373 -8.36 10.85 1.64
C PRO A 373 -8.78 9.38 1.68
N ASN A 374 -9.16 8.87 2.86
CA ASN A 374 -9.54 7.48 3.08
C ASN A 374 -11.06 7.29 3.16
N LEU A 375 -11.82 8.33 2.87
CA LEU A 375 -13.28 8.35 2.85
C LEU A 375 -13.78 8.68 1.44
N ILE A 376 -14.46 7.72 0.83
CA ILE A 376 -15.00 7.85 -0.53
C ILE A 376 -16.49 8.10 -0.44
N TRP A 377 -17.00 9.14 -1.13
CA TRP A 377 -18.43 9.40 -1.15
C TRP A 377 -19.11 8.57 -2.23
N MET A 378 -20.09 7.77 -1.84
CA MET A 378 -20.86 6.87 -2.69
C MET A 378 -22.30 7.39 -2.81
N ALA A 379 -22.53 8.29 -3.75
CA ALA A 379 -23.79 9.01 -3.89
C ALA A 379 -25.00 8.10 -4.16
N GLU A 380 -24.77 6.96 -4.81
CA GLU A 380 -25.80 5.97 -5.17
C GLU A 380 -26.21 5.06 -4.01
N ARG A 381 -25.45 5.04 -2.90
CA ARG A 381 -25.78 4.28 -1.68
C ARG A 381 -26.63 5.14 -0.73
N GLU A 382 -27.17 4.52 0.31
CA GLU A 382 -28.06 5.18 1.26
C GLU A 382 -27.47 5.22 2.68
N GLY A 383 -27.83 6.25 3.44
CA GLY A 383 -27.44 6.40 4.84
C GLY A 383 -25.94 6.30 5.05
N LEU A 384 -25.51 5.52 6.05
CA LEU A 384 -24.10 5.33 6.40
C LEU A 384 -23.29 4.61 5.31
N GLN A 385 -23.95 3.90 4.40
CA GLN A 385 -23.28 3.24 3.28
C GLN A 385 -22.76 4.23 2.23
N ARG A 386 -23.16 5.51 2.30
CA ARG A 386 -22.59 6.58 1.47
C ARG A 386 -21.12 6.87 1.77
N VAL A 387 -20.62 6.43 2.91
CA VAL A 387 -19.23 6.63 3.28
C VAL A 387 -18.46 5.34 3.05
N GLY A 388 -17.75 5.27 1.94
CA GLY A 388 -16.81 4.20 1.62
C GLY A 388 -15.53 4.34 2.44
N LEU A 389 -15.06 3.24 3.00
CA LEU A 389 -13.89 3.17 3.87
C LEU A 389 -12.74 2.47 3.16
N ILE A 390 -11.56 3.07 3.19
CA ILE A 390 -10.33 2.45 2.71
C ILE A 390 -9.19 2.67 3.72
N ASP A 391 -8.10 1.95 3.56
CA ASP A 391 -6.86 2.08 4.36
C ASP A 391 -7.03 1.84 5.88
N PHE A 392 -7.87 0.89 6.24
CA PHE A 392 -8.24 0.54 7.64
C PHE A 392 -7.46 -0.63 8.23
N GLN A 393 -6.48 -1.20 7.54
CA GLN A 393 -5.74 -2.39 8.00
C GLN A 393 -4.87 -2.16 9.23
N ASP A 394 -4.51 -0.91 9.53
CA ASP A 394 -3.75 -0.55 10.73
C ASP A 394 -4.65 -0.30 11.95
N ALA A 395 -5.90 -0.78 11.91
CA ALA A 395 -6.85 -0.68 13.00
C ALA A 395 -6.34 -1.36 14.26
N VAL A 396 -6.69 -0.76 15.41
CA VAL A 396 -6.29 -1.20 16.75
C VAL A 396 -7.48 -1.14 17.71
N LEU A 397 -7.41 -1.81 18.84
CA LEU A 397 -8.35 -1.61 19.95
C LEU A 397 -7.91 -0.39 20.76
N GLY A 398 -8.61 0.72 20.61
CA GLY A 398 -8.20 1.99 21.18
C GLY A 398 -9.35 2.91 21.55
N PRO A 399 -9.03 4.12 22.04
CA PRO A 399 -10.03 5.10 22.45
C PRO A 399 -10.88 5.59 21.28
N PRO A 400 -12.23 5.60 21.37
CA PRO A 400 -13.12 6.11 20.32
C PRO A 400 -12.81 7.54 19.88
N ALA A 401 -12.30 8.34 20.80
CA ALA A 401 -11.96 9.75 20.56
C ALA A 401 -10.86 9.95 19.49
N TYR A 402 -10.01 8.94 19.24
CA TYR A 402 -8.93 9.05 18.25
C TYR A 402 -9.45 9.25 16.84
N ASP A 403 -10.42 8.43 16.38
CA ASP A 403 -10.95 8.53 15.02
C ASP A 403 -11.80 9.79 14.83
N VAL A 404 -12.50 10.24 15.86
CA VAL A 404 -13.21 11.52 15.84
C VAL A 404 -12.20 12.67 15.66
N ALA A 405 -11.07 12.63 16.36
CA ALA A 405 -10.00 13.61 16.18
C ALA A 405 -9.32 13.48 14.80
N SER A 406 -9.17 12.27 14.28
CA SER A 406 -8.60 12.02 12.96
C SER A 406 -9.44 12.66 11.84
N LEU A 407 -10.77 12.58 11.93
CA LEU A 407 -11.71 13.20 11.00
C LEU A 407 -11.74 14.73 11.16
N LEU A 408 -11.94 15.21 12.39
CA LEU A 408 -12.27 16.60 12.66
C LEU A 408 -11.04 17.52 12.77
N GLN A 409 -9.84 16.94 12.87
CA GLN A 409 -8.56 17.63 12.77
C GLN A 409 -7.70 16.99 11.68
N ASP A 410 -8.27 16.91 10.47
CA ASP A 410 -7.61 16.31 9.32
C ASP A 410 -6.30 17.02 8.99
N ALA A 411 -5.24 16.23 8.77
CA ALA A 411 -3.92 16.75 8.46
C ALA A 411 -3.82 17.40 7.07
N ARG A 412 -4.67 17.03 6.12
CA ARG A 412 -4.58 17.41 4.72
C ARG A 412 -5.56 18.51 4.32
N VAL A 413 -6.67 18.66 5.06
CA VAL A 413 -7.69 19.69 4.83
C VAL A 413 -7.96 20.45 6.12
N THR A 414 -8.18 21.76 6.06
CA THR A 414 -8.55 22.55 7.23
C THR A 414 -10.03 22.39 7.53
N VAL A 415 -10.35 21.78 8.67
CA VAL A 415 -11.71 21.72 9.18
C VAL A 415 -11.98 23.02 9.96
N PRO A 416 -12.97 23.85 9.54
CA PRO A 416 -13.31 25.08 10.27
C PRO A 416 -13.73 24.79 11.71
N ALA A 417 -13.34 25.66 12.66
CA ALA A 417 -13.57 25.42 14.08
C ALA A 417 -15.07 25.33 14.44
N ASP A 418 -15.92 26.08 13.74
CA ASP A 418 -17.38 26.02 13.94
C ASP A 418 -17.96 24.69 13.43
N LEU A 419 -17.44 24.15 12.33
CA LEU A 419 -17.84 22.84 11.82
C LEU A 419 -17.36 21.74 12.76
N GLU A 420 -16.11 21.80 13.22
CA GLU A 420 -15.57 20.85 14.20
C GLU A 420 -16.44 20.80 15.45
N LEU A 421 -16.78 21.95 16.04
CA LEU A 421 -17.63 22.01 17.23
C LEU A 421 -19.03 21.46 16.99
N LYS A 422 -19.65 21.75 15.82
CA LYS A 422 -20.95 21.19 15.43
C LYS A 422 -20.90 19.66 15.34
N LEU A 423 -19.85 19.11 14.76
CA LEU A 423 -19.70 17.67 14.56
C LEU A 423 -19.32 16.93 15.85
N ILE A 424 -18.50 17.52 16.72
CA ILE A 424 -18.30 17.01 18.09
C ILE A 424 -19.63 16.98 18.85
N GLY A 425 -20.42 18.05 18.77
CA GLY A 425 -21.75 18.12 19.36
C GLY A 425 -22.73 17.10 18.77
N LEU A 426 -22.68 16.85 17.46
CA LEU A 426 -23.44 15.78 16.80
C LEU A 426 -23.06 14.42 17.38
N TYR A 427 -21.76 14.10 17.37
CA TYR A 427 -21.25 12.84 17.89
C TYR A 427 -21.68 12.62 19.36
N ALA A 428 -21.45 13.59 20.24
CA ALA A 428 -21.77 13.48 21.65
C ALA A 428 -23.28 13.29 21.89
N ARG A 429 -24.16 14.01 21.17
CA ARG A 429 -25.62 13.86 21.29
C ARG A 429 -26.07 12.47 20.86
N GLU A 430 -25.62 12.00 19.70
CA GLU A 430 -26.05 10.71 19.16
C GLU A 430 -25.47 9.54 19.97
N ARG A 431 -24.23 9.65 20.48
CA ARG A 431 -23.66 8.69 21.43
C ARG A 431 -24.48 8.62 22.74
N LYS A 432 -24.85 9.80 23.28
CA LYS A 432 -25.67 9.87 24.51
C LYS A 432 -27.09 9.34 24.31
N ALA A 433 -27.65 9.48 23.10
CA ALA A 433 -28.94 8.90 22.75
C ALA A 433 -28.86 7.38 22.61
N ALA A 434 -27.76 6.85 22.08
CA ALA A 434 -27.52 5.41 21.95
C ALA A 434 -27.17 4.74 23.28
N ASP A 435 -26.42 5.44 24.15
CA ASP A 435 -26.01 4.97 25.47
C ASP A 435 -26.20 6.09 26.51
N PRO A 436 -27.26 6.04 27.36
CA PRO A 436 -27.47 6.99 28.44
C PRO A 436 -26.34 7.09 29.45
N ALA A 437 -25.45 6.08 29.56
CA ALA A 437 -24.29 6.11 30.41
C ALA A 437 -23.08 6.85 29.81
N PHE A 438 -23.12 7.19 28.52
CA PHE A 438 -22.04 7.89 27.86
C PHE A 438 -21.68 9.20 28.56
N ASP A 439 -20.41 9.29 29.02
CA ASP A 439 -19.88 10.47 29.70
C ASP A 439 -19.27 11.46 28.70
N VAL A 440 -20.00 12.53 28.42
CA VAL A 440 -19.59 13.59 27.49
C VAL A 440 -18.32 14.32 27.99
N SER A 441 -18.14 14.48 29.29
CA SER A 441 -16.97 15.17 29.85
C SER A 441 -15.71 14.33 29.74
N ALA A 442 -15.81 13.02 30.00
CA ALA A 442 -14.72 12.07 29.80
C ALA A 442 -14.36 11.98 28.31
N PHE A 443 -15.36 11.95 27.42
CA PHE A 443 -15.13 11.99 25.97
C PHE A 443 -14.41 13.28 25.53
N ALA A 444 -14.85 14.45 26.00
CA ALA A 444 -14.21 15.73 25.65
C ALA A 444 -12.73 15.77 26.07
N ARG A 445 -12.42 15.24 27.27
CA ARG A 445 -11.05 15.09 27.74
C ARG A 445 -10.26 14.13 26.84
N ALA A 446 -10.82 12.96 26.53
CA ALA A 446 -10.18 11.98 25.67
C ALA A 446 -9.94 12.54 24.26
N TYR A 447 -10.89 13.31 23.72
CA TYR A 447 -10.74 13.97 22.43
C TYR A 447 -9.55 14.94 22.42
N ALA A 448 -9.43 15.82 23.41
CA ALA A 448 -8.33 16.76 23.49
C ALA A 448 -6.96 16.06 23.58
N ILE A 449 -6.86 15.00 24.39
CA ILE A 449 -5.61 14.25 24.59
C ILE A 449 -5.25 13.47 23.31
N MET A 450 -6.20 12.75 22.69
CA MET A 450 -5.94 11.99 21.48
C MET A 450 -5.66 12.90 20.27
N ALA A 451 -6.33 14.04 20.17
CA ALA A 451 -6.08 15.03 19.14
C ALA A 451 -4.66 15.64 19.27
N ALA A 452 -4.22 15.95 20.51
CA ALA A 452 -2.87 16.42 20.77
C ALA A 452 -1.81 15.34 20.49
N GLN A 453 -2.07 14.09 20.88
CA GLN A 453 -1.17 12.96 20.60
C GLN A 453 -1.02 12.77 19.08
N ARG A 454 -2.14 12.76 18.35
CA ARG A 454 -2.13 12.61 16.90
C ARG A 454 -1.41 13.77 16.20
N ALA A 455 -1.64 15.01 16.60
CA ALA A 455 -0.94 16.17 16.06
C ALA A 455 0.58 16.06 16.30
N THR A 456 0.99 15.71 17.52
CA THR A 456 2.39 15.49 17.90
C THR A 456 3.06 14.41 17.03
N LYS A 457 2.39 13.26 16.85
CA LYS A 457 2.81 12.18 15.98
C LYS A 457 3.00 12.67 14.53
N ILE A 458 2.00 13.38 13.97
CA ILE A 458 2.00 13.80 12.57
C ILE A 458 3.11 14.82 12.28
N LEU A 459 3.39 15.75 13.19
CA LEU A 459 4.54 16.67 13.05
C LEU A 459 5.84 15.88 12.86
N GLY A 460 6.06 14.84 13.66
CA GLY A 460 7.20 13.96 13.53
C GLY A 460 7.19 13.14 12.23
N ILE A 461 6.02 12.60 11.84
CA ILE A 461 5.88 11.84 10.58
C ILE A 461 6.22 12.73 9.37
N PHE A 462 5.67 13.93 9.26
CA PHE A 462 5.90 14.80 8.11
C PHE A 462 7.36 15.26 8.01
N ALA A 463 8.00 15.55 9.13
CA ALA A 463 9.43 15.82 9.16
C ALA A 463 10.27 14.59 8.73
N ARG A 464 9.88 13.39 9.14
CA ARG A 464 10.53 12.13 8.73
C ARG A 464 10.33 11.85 7.24
N LEU A 465 9.13 12.06 6.70
CA LEU A 465 8.84 11.88 5.27
C LEU A 465 9.69 12.81 4.39
N ASP A 466 9.90 14.06 4.82
CA ASP A 466 10.82 14.97 4.14
C ASP A 466 12.26 14.45 4.17
N ARG A 467 12.79 14.18 5.36
CA ARG A 467 14.23 13.94 5.55
C ARG A 467 14.68 12.54 5.18
N ARG A 468 13.88 11.53 5.46
CA ARG A 468 14.22 10.13 5.17
C ARG A 468 13.74 9.70 3.79
N ASP A 469 12.52 10.11 3.42
CA ASP A 469 11.82 9.56 2.27
C ASP A 469 11.79 10.54 1.07
N GLY A 470 12.40 11.74 1.19
CA GLY A 470 12.52 12.72 0.10
C GLY A 470 11.17 13.33 -0.35
N LYS A 471 10.21 13.49 0.59
CA LYS A 471 8.85 13.96 0.32
C LYS A 471 8.54 15.32 0.95
N PRO A 472 9.16 16.42 0.48
CA PRO A 472 9.01 17.75 1.06
C PRO A 472 7.59 18.31 0.94
N HIS A 473 6.77 17.79 0.03
CA HIS A 473 5.41 18.27 -0.17
C HIS A 473 4.50 18.10 1.05
N TYR A 474 4.84 17.25 2.03
CA TYR A 474 4.12 17.13 3.30
C TYR A 474 4.37 18.30 4.24
N LEU A 475 5.50 19.03 4.12
CA LEU A 475 5.82 20.15 5.00
C LEU A 475 4.81 21.30 4.92
N LYS A 476 4.13 21.48 3.78
CA LYS A 476 3.06 22.49 3.62
C LYS A 476 1.90 22.33 4.61
N HIS A 477 1.75 21.15 5.22
CA HIS A 477 0.68 20.85 6.18
C HIS A 477 1.08 21.16 7.63
N LEU A 478 2.37 21.35 7.94
CA LEU A 478 2.85 21.58 9.30
C LEU A 478 2.12 22.74 10.00
N PRO A 479 1.93 23.94 9.39
CA PRO A 479 1.28 25.06 10.10
C PRO A 479 -0.14 24.73 10.59
N ARG A 480 -0.88 23.91 9.85
CA ARG A 480 -2.21 23.44 10.25
C ARG A 480 -2.13 22.53 11.47
N ILE A 481 -1.20 21.57 11.46
CA ILE A 481 -1.04 20.60 12.56
C ILE A 481 -0.53 21.30 13.83
N GLU A 482 0.36 22.28 13.68
CA GLU A 482 0.83 23.14 14.78
C GLU A 482 -0.34 23.91 15.39
N ALA A 483 -1.21 24.51 14.57
CA ALA A 483 -2.40 25.21 15.06
C ALA A 483 -3.38 24.26 15.82
N TYR A 484 -3.58 23.03 15.33
CA TYR A 484 -4.36 22.03 16.05
C TYR A 484 -3.73 21.67 17.38
N LEU A 485 -2.43 21.44 17.42
CA LEU A 485 -1.72 21.10 18.67
C LEU A 485 -1.85 22.22 19.70
N ILE A 486 -1.58 23.48 19.29
CA ILE A 486 -1.71 24.67 20.17
C ILE A 486 -3.12 24.74 20.77
N ARG A 487 -4.14 24.58 19.96
CA ARG A 487 -5.54 24.62 20.40
C ARG A 487 -5.85 23.48 21.39
N ASN A 488 -5.39 22.28 21.12
CA ASN A 488 -5.61 21.13 21.99
C ASN A 488 -4.90 21.29 23.34
N LEU A 489 -3.68 21.85 23.34
CA LEU A 489 -2.90 22.10 24.55
C LEU A 489 -3.54 23.16 25.48
N ALA A 490 -4.52 23.93 25.01
CA ALA A 490 -5.30 24.82 25.85
C ALA A 490 -6.28 24.07 26.77
N HIS A 491 -6.54 22.77 26.54
CA HIS A 491 -7.40 21.99 27.41
C HIS A 491 -6.73 21.71 28.77
N PRO A 492 -7.46 21.87 29.92
CA PRO A 492 -6.88 21.73 31.26
C PRO A 492 -6.15 20.39 31.51
N ALA A 493 -6.61 19.29 30.92
CA ALA A 493 -5.97 17.98 31.05
C ALA A 493 -4.55 17.94 30.46
N LEU A 494 -4.18 18.90 29.60
CA LEU A 494 -2.89 19.01 28.93
C LEU A 494 -2.02 20.16 29.48
N ALA A 495 -2.41 20.78 30.58
CA ALA A 495 -1.73 21.97 31.14
C ALA A 495 -0.23 21.75 31.38
N LYS A 496 0.17 20.57 31.91
CA LYS A 496 1.59 20.25 32.11
C LYS A 496 2.35 20.09 30.81
N LEU A 497 1.74 19.45 29.81
CA LEU A 497 2.30 19.32 28.47
C LEU A 497 2.43 20.70 27.79
N LYS A 498 1.41 21.56 27.93
CA LYS A 498 1.47 22.94 27.43
C LYS A 498 2.72 23.66 27.94
N VAL A 499 2.97 23.65 29.25
CA VAL A 499 4.16 24.27 29.87
C VAL A 499 5.45 23.68 29.29
N TRP A 500 5.50 22.37 29.07
CA TRP A 500 6.65 21.73 28.44
C TRP A 500 6.89 22.25 27.01
N TYR A 501 5.81 22.30 26.18
CA TYR A 501 5.91 22.78 24.80
C TYR A 501 6.33 24.26 24.75
N GLU A 502 5.79 25.11 25.60
CA GLU A 502 6.17 26.52 25.74
C GLU A 502 7.65 26.69 26.12
N SER A 503 8.15 25.83 27.01
CA SER A 503 9.54 25.91 27.49
C SER A 503 10.57 25.44 26.47
N TYR A 504 10.26 24.37 25.74
CA TYR A 504 11.23 23.73 24.83
C TYR A 504 11.00 23.99 23.36
N LEU A 505 9.78 24.37 22.97
CA LEU A 505 9.40 24.66 21.59
C LEU A 505 8.65 26.01 21.48
N PRO A 506 9.25 27.13 21.91
CA PRO A 506 8.58 28.44 21.93
C PRO A 506 8.19 28.96 20.54
N ARG A 507 8.85 28.49 19.47
CA ARG A 507 8.45 28.80 18.09
C ARG A 507 7.14 28.14 17.69
N LEU A 508 6.82 27.00 18.28
CA LEU A 508 5.57 26.30 18.07
C LEU A 508 4.42 26.96 18.87
N ILE A 509 4.71 27.40 20.10
CA ILE A 509 3.77 28.09 20.98
C ILE A 509 4.44 29.40 21.42
N PRO A 510 4.18 30.55 20.76
CA PRO A 510 4.69 31.83 21.21
C PRO A 510 4.21 32.13 22.63
N LEU A 511 5.10 32.63 23.48
CA LEU A 511 4.75 33.17 24.78
C LEU A 511 3.78 34.35 24.57
N GLU A 512 2.79 34.51 25.44
CA GLU A 512 1.70 35.51 25.30
C GLU A 512 2.17 36.97 25.15
N ASP A 513 3.48 37.27 25.38
CA ASP A 513 4.08 38.61 25.28
C ASP A 513 4.64 38.96 23.89
N GLU A 514 4.64 38.06 22.91
CA GLU A 514 5.12 38.34 21.55
C GLU A 514 3.99 38.46 20.52
N THR A 515 2.92 39.17 20.84
CA THR A 515 1.95 39.60 19.84
C THR A 515 2.60 40.73 19.01
N PRO A 516 2.86 40.57 17.71
CA PRO A 516 3.36 41.66 16.89
C PRO A 516 2.32 42.77 16.90
N PRO A 517 2.74 44.05 16.96
CA PRO A 517 1.82 45.15 16.93
C PRO A 517 1.01 45.10 15.63
N SER A 518 -0.31 45.15 15.77
CA SER A 518 -1.27 45.22 14.67
C SER A 518 -0.85 46.32 13.68
N ALA A 519 -0.53 45.92 12.44
CA ALA A 519 -0.35 46.79 11.31
C ALA A 519 -1.67 47.06 10.58
#